data_e2f649d815e766646431562aee4d34d5
#
_entry.id   e2f649d815e766646431562aee4d34d5
#
_cell.length_a   1.000
_cell.length_b   1.000
_cell.length_c   1.000
_cell.angle_alpha   90.00
_cell.angle_beta   90.00
_cell.angle_gamma   90.00
#
_symmetry.space_group_name_H-M   'P 1'
#
loop_
_entity.id
_entity.type
_entity.pdbx_description
1 polymer ?
#
loop_
_entity_poly.entity_id
_entity_poly.type
_entity_poly.pdbx_seq_one_letter_code
_entity_poly.pdbx_strand_id
1 'polypeptide(L)'
;RAGLKGIKETWDTYAMSQFKSKYETKAGMRDIIRRERLIELAFEGQTYYDKRRWKLMTTYMNEPVQGWYVEGIEAEEYYTVTTLFKPQFGAKDYLYPIRESDILGNPNLIQNPGW
;
A
#
# COMPACT_ATOMS: atom_id res chain seq x y z
N ARG A 1 -17.86 12.73 20.50
CA ARG A 1 -17.05 13.04 19.30
C ARG A 1 -15.79 13.77 19.76
N ALA A 2 -14.63 13.48 19.16
CA ALA A 2 -13.30 13.98 19.55
C ALA A 2 -13.06 15.47 19.23
N GLY A 3 -14.08 16.26 18.88
CA GLY A 3 -13.91 17.68 18.51
C GLY A 3 -13.17 17.94 17.20
N LEU A 4 -12.98 16.90 16.39
CA LEU A 4 -12.29 17.01 15.10
C LEU A 4 -13.18 17.72 14.07
N LYS A 5 -12.53 18.50 13.21
CA LYS A 5 -13.17 19.17 12.08
C LYS A 5 -13.65 18.16 11.04
N GLY A 6 -14.71 18.50 10.32
CA GLY A 6 -15.20 17.69 9.20
C GLY A 6 -14.21 17.62 8.04
N ILE A 7 -14.32 16.58 7.20
CA ILE A 7 -13.42 16.37 6.05
C ILE A 7 -13.35 17.61 5.16
N LYS A 8 -14.50 18.20 4.81
CA LYS A 8 -14.57 19.39 3.96
C LYS A 8 -13.77 20.54 4.57
N GLU A 9 -14.05 20.90 5.81
CA GLU A 9 -13.37 22.00 6.50
C GLU A 9 -11.86 21.76 6.61
N THR A 10 -11.46 20.51 6.92
CA THR A 10 -10.05 20.13 7.03
C THR A 10 -9.33 20.27 5.70
N TRP A 11 -9.90 19.76 4.62
CA TRP A 11 -9.27 19.76 3.30
C TRP A 11 -9.28 21.16 2.67
N ASP A 12 -10.32 21.96 2.86
CA ASP A 12 -10.36 23.35 2.39
C ASP A 12 -9.34 24.24 3.11
N THR A 13 -9.05 23.93 4.38
CA THR A 13 -8.15 24.73 5.20
C THR A 13 -6.68 24.33 5.05
N TYR A 14 -6.38 23.03 5.11
CA TYR A 14 -5.00 22.53 5.24
C TYR A 14 -4.45 21.83 4.00
N ALA A 15 -5.29 21.40 3.05
CA ALA A 15 -4.78 20.78 1.84
C ALA A 15 -4.10 21.80 0.92
N MET A 16 -3.07 21.34 0.20
CA MET A 16 -2.49 22.13 -0.88
C MET A 16 -3.56 22.46 -1.93
N SER A 17 -3.46 23.60 -2.60
CA SER A 17 -4.46 24.13 -3.53
C SER A 17 -4.95 23.08 -4.57
N GLN A 18 -4.04 22.25 -5.04
CA GLN A 18 -4.33 21.18 -6.02
C GLN A 18 -5.16 20.01 -5.47
N PHE A 19 -5.32 19.91 -4.15
CA PHE A 19 -6.03 18.82 -3.49
C PHE A 19 -7.30 19.27 -2.76
N LYS A 20 -7.58 20.55 -2.70
CA LYS A 20 -8.70 21.11 -1.91
C LYS A 20 -10.05 20.48 -2.26
N SER A 21 -10.35 20.29 -3.54
CA SER A 21 -11.61 19.70 -4.01
C SER A 21 -11.59 18.16 -4.11
N LYS A 22 -10.56 17.50 -3.59
CA LYS A 22 -10.42 16.04 -3.73
C LYS A 22 -11.61 15.26 -3.17
N TYR A 23 -12.24 15.76 -2.11
CA TYR A 23 -13.41 15.13 -1.48
C TYR A 23 -14.69 15.23 -2.31
N GLU A 24 -14.75 16.07 -3.34
CA GLU A 24 -15.96 16.27 -4.17
C GLU A 24 -16.21 15.09 -5.12
N THR A 25 -15.19 14.32 -5.45
CA THR A 25 -15.31 13.15 -6.31
C THR A 25 -15.37 11.86 -5.52
N LYS A 26 -16.14 10.86 -6.03
CA LYS A 26 -16.19 9.53 -5.43
C LYS A 26 -14.81 8.87 -5.33
N ALA A 27 -13.96 9.04 -6.34
CA ALA A 27 -12.60 8.52 -6.35
C ALA A 27 -11.73 9.22 -5.30
N GLY A 28 -11.75 10.54 -5.25
CA GLY A 28 -10.98 11.32 -4.30
C GLY A 28 -11.42 11.10 -2.85
N MET A 29 -12.73 11.01 -2.59
CA MET A 29 -13.24 10.67 -1.25
C MET A 29 -12.79 9.26 -0.83
N ARG A 30 -12.78 8.29 -1.75
CA ARG A 30 -12.28 6.94 -1.47
C ARG A 30 -10.79 6.94 -1.11
N ASP A 31 -9.99 7.75 -1.80
CA ASP A 31 -8.57 7.89 -1.49
C ASP A 31 -8.34 8.54 -0.13
N ILE A 32 -9.14 9.55 0.24
CA ILE A 32 -9.09 10.16 1.56
C ILE A 32 -9.39 9.12 2.64
N ILE A 33 -10.48 8.37 2.51
CA ILE A 33 -10.88 7.33 3.47
C ILE A 33 -9.79 6.25 3.59
N ARG A 34 -9.21 5.82 2.47
CA ARG A 34 -8.12 4.83 2.48
C ARG A 34 -6.88 5.36 3.19
N ARG A 35 -6.54 6.63 2.95
CA ARG A 35 -5.39 7.28 3.60
C ARG A 35 -5.60 7.41 5.10
N GLU A 36 -6.75 7.90 5.53
CA GLU A 36 -7.09 7.98 6.97
C GLU A 36 -7.01 6.60 7.62
N ARG A 37 -7.58 5.57 6.98
CA ARG A 37 -7.49 4.21 7.49
C ARG A 37 -6.04 3.71 7.61
N LEU A 38 -5.16 4.04 6.65
CA LEU A 38 -3.73 3.68 6.71
C LEU A 38 -3.01 4.38 7.86
N ILE A 39 -3.39 5.63 8.16
CA ILE A 39 -2.81 6.40 9.27
C ILE A 39 -3.30 5.86 10.60
N GLU A 40 -4.61 5.66 10.77
CA GLU A 40 -5.20 5.19 12.02
C GLU A 40 -4.76 3.77 12.41
N LEU A 41 -4.57 2.90 11.42
CA LEU A 41 -4.16 1.51 11.63
C LEU A 41 -2.67 1.29 11.33
N ALA A 42 -1.85 2.34 11.42
CA ALA A 42 -0.41 2.23 11.27
C ALA A 42 0.17 1.27 12.32
N PHE A 43 1.07 0.40 11.89
CA PHE A 43 1.72 -0.63 12.72
C PHE A 43 0.81 -1.78 13.24
N GLU A 44 -0.47 -1.81 12.88
CA GLU A 44 -1.39 -2.89 13.27
C GLU A 44 -1.43 -4.07 12.27
N GLY A 45 -0.61 -4.06 11.23
CA GLY A 45 -0.56 -5.11 10.21
C GLY A 45 -1.73 -5.12 9.22
N GLN A 46 -2.73 -4.26 9.39
CA GLN A 46 -3.95 -4.23 8.55
C GLN A 46 -3.70 -3.76 7.12
N THR A 47 -2.70 -2.91 6.92
CA THR A 47 -2.37 -2.30 5.62
C THR A 47 -2.16 -3.32 4.52
N TYR A 48 -1.49 -4.44 4.81
CA TYR A 48 -1.24 -5.50 3.83
C TYR A 48 -2.56 -6.11 3.31
N TYR A 49 -3.45 -6.49 4.21
CA TYR A 49 -4.74 -7.08 3.87
C TYR A 49 -5.66 -6.10 3.16
N ASP A 50 -5.68 -4.85 3.58
CA ASP A 50 -6.47 -3.80 2.95
C ASP A 50 -6.02 -3.55 1.50
N LYS A 51 -4.73 -3.42 1.25
CA LYS A 51 -4.18 -3.25 -0.10
C LYS A 51 -4.48 -4.46 -1.00
N ARG A 52 -4.42 -5.69 -0.46
CA ARG A 52 -4.83 -6.90 -1.21
C ARG A 52 -6.31 -6.87 -1.55
N ARG A 53 -7.17 -6.60 -0.58
CA ARG A 53 -8.63 -6.52 -0.75
C ARG A 53 -9.05 -5.45 -1.75
N TRP A 54 -8.35 -4.32 -1.75
CA TRP A 54 -8.61 -3.23 -2.70
C TRP A 54 -7.97 -3.44 -4.08
N LYS A 55 -7.23 -4.53 -4.28
CA LYS A 55 -6.46 -4.84 -5.50
C LYS A 55 -5.45 -3.73 -5.86
N LEU A 56 -4.79 -3.18 -4.86
CA LEU A 56 -3.79 -2.13 -5.01
C LEU A 56 -2.34 -2.62 -4.85
N MET A 57 -2.15 -3.93 -4.57
CA MET A 57 -0.81 -4.48 -4.32
C MET A 57 0.12 -4.33 -5.53
N THR A 58 -0.39 -4.54 -6.75
CA THR A 58 0.40 -4.36 -7.98
C THR A 58 0.95 -2.94 -8.14
N THR A 59 0.27 -1.93 -7.59
CA THR A 59 0.76 -0.55 -7.60
C THR A 59 1.78 -0.34 -6.49
N TYR A 60 1.43 -0.66 -5.25
CA TYR A 60 2.27 -0.34 -4.09
C TYR A 60 3.48 -1.26 -3.90
N MET A 61 3.37 -2.55 -4.28
CA MET A 61 4.45 -3.52 -4.09
C MET A 61 5.46 -3.56 -5.25
N ASN A 62 5.19 -2.84 -6.34
CA ASN A 62 6.14 -2.73 -7.45
C ASN A 62 6.93 -1.42 -7.42
N GLU A 63 6.62 -0.54 -6.47
CA GLU A 63 7.44 0.64 -6.24
C GLU A 63 8.76 0.26 -5.56
N PRO A 64 9.88 0.91 -5.93
CA PRO A 64 11.16 0.62 -5.29
C PRO A 64 11.12 1.02 -3.82
N VAL A 65 11.62 0.14 -2.96
CA VAL A 65 11.85 0.47 -1.56
C VAL A 65 13.13 1.28 -1.46
N GLN A 66 13.01 2.46 -0.93
CA GLN A 66 14.12 3.43 -0.80
C GLN A 66 14.49 3.65 0.66
N GLY A 67 15.72 4.02 0.89
CA GLY A 67 16.24 4.36 2.21
C GLY A 67 17.42 5.32 2.09
N TRP A 68 17.92 5.78 3.24
CA TRP A 68 19.15 6.56 3.29
C TRP A 68 20.38 5.68 3.03
N TYR A 69 21.42 6.29 2.47
CA TYR A 69 22.71 5.61 2.29
C TYR A 69 23.45 5.52 3.62
N VAL A 70 23.18 4.45 4.38
CA VAL A 70 23.66 4.26 5.75
C VAL A 70 25.19 4.02 5.86
N GLU A 71 25.88 3.78 4.75
CA GLU A 71 27.33 3.62 4.70
C GLU A 71 28.06 4.97 4.51
N GLY A 72 27.33 6.03 4.24
CA GLY A 72 27.89 7.38 4.11
C GLY A 72 28.41 7.89 5.45
N ILE A 73 29.65 8.41 5.47
CA ILE A 73 30.30 8.94 6.67
C ILE A 73 29.87 10.40 6.89
N GLU A 74 29.82 11.16 5.81
CA GLU A 74 29.41 12.57 5.85
C GLU A 74 27.88 12.70 5.76
N ALA A 75 27.34 13.77 6.37
CA ALA A 75 25.90 13.99 6.40
C ALA A 75 25.28 14.09 4.97
N GLU A 76 25.99 14.68 4.03
CA GLU A 76 25.55 14.84 2.66
C GLU A 76 25.45 13.48 1.94
N GLU A 77 26.38 12.58 2.22
CA GLU A 77 26.37 11.21 1.68
C GLU A 77 25.28 10.38 2.35
N TYR A 78 25.15 10.44 3.67
CA TYR A 78 24.15 9.71 4.45
C TYR A 78 22.72 10.04 4.01
N TYR A 79 22.40 11.32 3.78
CA TYR A 79 21.07 11.74 3.36
C TYR A 79 20.79 11.53 1.85
N THR A 80 21.65 10.80 1.16
CA THR A 80 21.37 10.39 -0.22
C THR A 80 20.36 9.25 -0.27
N VAL A 81 19.30 9.42 -1.06
CA VAL A 81 18.26 8.39 -1.24
C VAL A 81 18.77 7.30 -2.18
N THR A 82 18.79 6.07 -1.68
CA THR A 82 19.18 4.89 -2.48
C THR A 82 18.03 3.90 -2.58
N THR A 83 17.99 3.13 -3.67
CA THR A 83 17.04 2.04 -3.85
C THR A 83 17.61 0.78 -3.22
N LEU A 84 16.99 0.30 -2.14
CA LEU A 84 17.39 -0.90 -1.43
C LEU A 84 17.04 -2.16 -2.24
N PHE A 85 15.79 -2.25 -2.71
CA PHE A 85 15.35 -3.32 -3.59
C PHE A 85 14.06 -2.93 -4.32
N LYS A 86 13.76 -3.65 -5.41
CA LYS A 86 12.50 -3.54 -6.14
C LYS A 86 11.70 -4.83 -5.97
N PRO A 87 10.66 -4.84 -5.15
CA PRO A 87 9.78 -5.99 -5.06
C PRO A 87 9.02 -6.19 -6.38
N GLN A 88 8.59 -7.43 -6.63
CA GLN A 88 7.76 -7.76 -7.79
C GLN A 88 6.49 -8.44 -7.30
N PHE A 89 5.35 -7.89 -7.68
CA PHE A 89 4.04 -8.42 -7.35
C PHE A 89 3.19 -8.51 -8.62
N GLY A 90 2.88 -9.72 -9.04
CA GLY A 90 2.04 -9.99 -10.20
C GLY A 90 0.60 -10.36 -9.83
N ALA A 91 -0.20 -10.65 -10.84
CA ALA A 91 -1.60 -11.05 -10.63
C ALA A 91 -1.72 -12.37 -9.84
N LYS A 92 -0.80 -13.30 -10.04
CA LYS A 92 -0.76 -14.58 -9.32
C LYS A 92 -0.59 -14.41 -7.80
N ASP A 93 0.15 -13.36 -7.36
CA ASP A 93 0.50 -13.15 -5.96
C ASP A 93 -0.69 -12.67 -5.10
N TYR A 94 -1.84 -12.36 -5.71
CA TYR A 94 -3.11 -12.19 -4.99
C TYR A 94 -3.65 -13.50 -4.43
N LEU A 95 -3.24 -14.64 -5.00
CA LEU A 95 -3.62 -15.98 -4.58
C LEU A 95 -2.41 -16.67 -3.96
N TYR A 96 -2.64 -17.53 -2.98
CA TYR A 96 -1.58 -18.38 -2.46
C TYR A 96 -1.51 -19.68 -3.25
N PRO A 97 -0.31 -20.23 -3.49
CA PRO A 97 -0.20 -21.54 -4.11
C PRO A 97 -0.78 -22.63 -3.19
N ILE A 98 -1.45 -23.58 -3.79
CA ILE A 98 -1.83 -24.82 -3.09
C ILE A 98 -0.56 -25.67 -2.99
N ARG A 99 -0.35 -26.29 -1.83
CA ARG A 99 0.83 -27.13 -1.61
C ARG A 99 0.83 -28.30 -2.60
N GLU A 100 1.98 -28.59 -3.21
CA GLU A 100 2.11 -29.65 -4.20
C GLU A 100 1.69 -31.04 -3.67
N SER A 101 2.03 -31.35 -2.41
CA SER A 101 1.60 -32.58 -1.76
C SER A 101 0.09 -32.75 -1.69
N ASP A 102 -0.65 -31.67 -1.56
CA ASP A 102 -2.12 -31.68 -1.46
C ASP A 102 -2.73 -31.95 -2.85
N ILE A 103 -2.13 -31.37 -3.90
CA ILE A 103 -2.52 -31.63 -5.30
C ILE A 103 -2.24 -33.07 -5.68
N LEU A 104 -1.08 -33.60 -5.30
CA LEU A 104 -0.72 -35.01 -5.57
C LEU A 104 -1.62 -35.99 -4.81
N GLY A 105 -2.08 -35.61 -3.61
CA GLY A 105 -2.98 -36.44 -2.80
C GLY A 105 -4.46 -36.37 -3.19
N ASN A 106 -4.86 -35.34 -3.92
CA ASN A 106 -6.24 -35.13 -4.34
C ASN A 106 -6.32 -34.65 -5.80
N PRO A 107 -6.61 -35.53 -6.74
CA PRO A 107 -6.66 -35.24 -8.18
C PRO A 107 -7.76 -34.24 -8.59
N ASN A 108 -8.68 -33.91 -7.68
CA ASN A 108 -9.69 -32.89 -7.93
C ASN A 108 -9.20 -31.46 -7.63
N LEU A 109 -8.02 -31.31 -7.03
CA LEU A 109 -7.43 -30.00 -6.79
C LEU A 109 -6.69 -29.51 -8.04
N ILE A 110 -6.97 -28.25 -8.40
CA ILE A 110 -6.29 -27.56 -9.49
C ILE A 110 -5.55 -26.36 -8.88
N GLN A 111 -4.27 -26.21 -9.26
CA GLN A 111 -3.45 -25.09 -8.81
C GLN A 111 -4.05 -23.73 -9.20
N ASN A 112 -3.85 -22.74 -8.34
CA ASN A 112 -4.22 -21.36 -8.64
C ASN A 112 -3.49 -20.86 -9.90
N PRO A 113 -4.14 -19.99 -10.71
CA PRO A 113 -3.56 -19.50 -11.96
C PRO A 113 -2.21 -18.82 -11.75
N GLY A 114 -1.21 -19.25 -12.51
CA GLY A 114 0.14 -18.66 -12.51
C GLY A 114 1.13 -19.27 -11.49
N TRP A 115 0.68 -20.28 -10.74
CA TRP A 115 1.52 -21.06 -9.83
C TRP A 115 1.82 -22.44 -10.38
#